data_fdfe263dee4d966326b4a42ee253186f
#
_entry.id   fdfe263dee4d966326b4a42ee253186f
#
_cell.length_a   1.000
_cell.length_b   1.000
_cell.length_c   1.000
_cell.angle_alpha   90.00
_cell.angle_beta   90.00
_cell.angle_gamma   90.00
#
_symmetry.space_group_name_H-M   'P 1'
#
loop_
_entity.id
_entity.type
_entity.pdbx_description
1 polymer ?
#
loop_
_entity_poly.entity_id
_entity_poly.type
_entity_poly.pdbx_seq_one_letter_code
_entity_poly.pdbx_strand_id
1 'polypeptide(L)'
;AELRLSGGFPGTIALVTFEHGQLASYEFHDIYDLQQAYQAGRTQPITPPYPVAHHFGHEELPIQDATWETDFAAGAARLVEMYRATGWPAINGVVAVTPAVVSDILGLTGPVTVEVDGEPRRIDADNVHDEIERQRYVHGGDETAPSHKAVLALVGRVLIERLSTADRALLLDLIRTMRTAADERDLQVY
;
A
#
# COMPACT_ATOMS: atom_id res chain seq x y z
N ALA A 1 -10.28 6.93 -6.38
CA ALA A 1 -9.53 6.88 -5.11
C ALA A 1 -10.02 7.99 -4.21
N GLU A 2 -10.27 7.70 -2.95
CA GLU A 2 -10.47 8.75 -1.98
C GLU A 2 -9.16 9.52 -1.83
N LEU A 3 -9.20 10.79 -2.15
CA LEU A 3 -8.06 11.66 -1.91
C LEU A 3 -7.91 11.87 -0.41
N ARG A 4 -6.75 11.53 0.12
CA ARG A 4 -6.31 11.88 1.47
C ARG A 4 -5.14 12.84 1.34
N LEU A 5 -4.95 13.70 2.32
CA LEU A 5 -3.70 14.41 2.48
C LEU A 5 -2.57 13.38 2.62
N SER A 6 -1.36 13.69 2.23
CA SER A 6 -0.18 12.79 2.30
C SER A 6 -0.24 11.52 1.43
N GLY A 7 -0.93 11.53 0.31
CA GLY A 7 -0.84 10.46 -0.69
C GLY A 7 -1.98 9.45 -0.70
N GLY A 8 -3.06 9.72 0.02
CA GLY A 8 -4.31 8.96 -0.11
C GLY A 8 -4.50 7.86 0.92
N PHE A 9 -5.50 7.04 0.67
CA PHE A 9 -5.92 5.96 1.54
C PHE A 9 -5.02 4.73 1.33
N PRO A 10 -4.31 4.23 2.37
CA PRO A 10 -3.52 3.02 2.28
C PRO A 10 -4.46 1.80 2.19
N GLY A 11 -4.62 1.24 1.01
CA GLY A 11 -5.51 0.10 0.79
C GLY A 11 -4.85 -1.25 1.01
N THR A 12 -3.63 -1.40 0.52
CA THR A 12 -2.84 -2.64 0.59
C THR A 12 -1.55 -2.36 1.35
N ILE A 13 -1.19 -3.28 2.23
CA ILE A 13 0.05 -3.23 3.00
C ILE A 13 0.92 -4.40 2.59
N ALA A 14 2.21 -4.15 2.41
CA ALA A 14 3.21 -5.20 2.28
C ALA A 14 4.16 -5.13 3.48
N LEU A 15 4.30 -6.22 4.20
CA LEU A 15 5.40 -6.43 5.15
C LEU A 15 6.56 -7.04 4.38
N VAL A 16 7.68 -6.34 4.33
CA VAL A 16 8.85 -6.76 3.57
C VAL A 16 10.04 -6.84 4.51
N THR A 17 10.70 -7.98 4.53
CA THR A 17 11.87 -8.21 5.38
C THR A 17 13.11 -8.35 4.51
N PHE A 18 14.14 -7.58 4.86
CA PHE A 18 15.47 -7.70 4.27
C PHE A 18 16.45 -8.20 5.31
N GLU A 19 17.26 -9.19 4.94
CA GLU A 19 18.36 -9.69 5.74
C GLU A 19 19.66 -9.60 4.93
N HIS A 20 20.67 -8.96 5.50
CA HIS A 20 21.98 -8.75 4.85
C HIS A 20 21.89 -8.11 3.44
N GLY A 21 20.89 -7.22 3.25
CA GLY A 21 20.65 -6.55 1.98
C GLY A 21 19.92 -7.40 0.93
N GLN A 22 19.46 -8.60 1.29
CA GLN A 22 18.68 -9.47 0.42
C GLN A 22 17.23 -9.54 0.91
N LEU A 23 16.29 -9.66 -0.01
CA LEU A 23 14.89 -9.90 0.31
C LEU A 23 14.75 -11.29 0.96
N ALA A 24 14.34 -11.32 2.22
CA ALA A 24 14.15 -12.56 2.98
C ALA A 24 12.70 -13.05 2.91
N SER A 25 11.73 -12.14 3.08
CA SER A 25 10.30 -12.48 2.99
C SER A 25 9.46 -11.26 2.64
N TYR A 26 8.28 -11.50 2.13
CA TYR A 26 7.24 -10.48 1.97
C TYR A 26 5.85 -11.08 2.13
N GLU A 27 4.94 -10.30 2.69
CA GLU A 27 3.54 -10.67 2.88
C GLU A 27 2.65 -9.48 2.54
N PHE A 28 1.56 -9.72 1.83
CA PHE A 28 0.56 -8.70 1.51
C PHE A 28 -0.68 -8.88 2.36
N HIS A 29 -1.17 -7.78 2.90
CA HIS A 29 -2.37 -7.71 3.74
C HIS A 29 -3.29 -6.58 3.30
N ASP A 30 -4.56 -6.72 3.63
CA ASP A 30 -5.51 -5.63 3.54
C ASP A 30 -5.34 -4.68 4.74
N ILE A 31 -5.60 -3.38 4.53
CA ILE A 31 -5.59 -2.40 5.63
C ILE A 31 -6.63 -2.76 6.71
N TYR A 32 -7.73 -3.41 6.34
CA TYR A 32 -8.75 -3.82 7.30
C TYR A 32 -8.29 -4.97 8.21
N ASP A 33 -7.38 -5.84 7.75
CA ASP A 33 -6.74 -6.84 8.63
C ASP A 33 -5.91 -6.13 9.70
N LEU A 34 -5.18 -5.08 9.30
CA LEU A 34 -4.42 -4.24 10.22
C LEU A 34 -5.34 -3.47 11.17
N GLN A 35 -6.46 -2.93 10.67
CA GLN A 35 -7.47 -2.26 11.50
C GLN A 35 -8.05 -3.20 12.56
N GLN A 36 -8.37 -4.43 12.20
CA GLN A 36 -8.89 -5.42 13.13
C GLN A 36 -7.84 -5.76 14.20
N ALA A 37 -6.59 -5.99 13.81
CA ALA A 37 -5.49 -6.24 14.73
C ALA A 37 -5.24 -5.04 15.67
N TYR A 38 -5.29 -3.83 15.16
CA TYR A 38 -5.17 -2.60 15.96
C TYR A 38 -6.30 -2.48 17.00
N GLN A 39 -7.56 -2.69 16.58
CA GLN A 39 -8.70 -2.65 17.50
C GLN A 39 -8.60 -3.69 18.61
N ALA A 40 -8.09 -4.88 18.30
CA ALA A 40 -7.90 -5.94 19.28
C ALA A 40 -6.78 -5.65 20.30
N GLY A 41 -5.72 -4.97 19.87
CA GLY A 41 -4.51 -4.77 20.67
C GLY A 41 -4.37 -3.41 21.35
N ARG A 42 -5.11 -2.39 20.89
CA ARG A 42 -5.00 -1.05 21.45
C ARG A 42 -5.55 -0.97 22.89
N THR A 43 -4.86 -0.20 23.71
CA THR A 43 -5.30 0.04 25.12
C THR A 43 -6.21 1.24 25.26
N GLN A 44 -6.07 2.23 24.36
CA GLN A 44 -6.89 3.45 24.33
C GLN A 44 -7.15 3.88 22.87
N PRO A 45 -8.37 4.35 22.56
CA PRO A 45 -8.67 4.93 21.25
C PRO A 45 -7.94 6.25 21.06
N ILE A 46 -7.53 6.54 19.84
CA ILE A 46 -6.99 7.85 19.45
C ILE A 46 -8.16 8.72 19.00
N THR A 47 -8.26 9.93 19.55
CA THR A 47 -9.26 10.90 19.13
C THR A 47 -8.97 11.35 17.68
N PRO A 48 -9.92 11.20 16.76
CA PRO A 48 -9.73 11.64 15.39
C PRO A 48 -9.69 13.18 15.31
N PRO A 49 -8.95 13.75 14.34
CA PRO A 49 -9.04 15.19 14.07
C PRO A 49 -10.46 15.57 13.63
N TYR A 50 -10.85 16.83 13.89
CA TYR A 50 -12.21 17.31 13.62
C TYR A 50 -12.75 16.95 12.23
N PRO A 51 -12.01 17.12 11.12
CA PRO A 51 -12.54 16.78 9.81
C PRO A 51 -12.83 15.27 9.65
N VAL A 52 -12.03 14.39 10.24
CA VAL A 52 -12.26 12.95 10.22
C VAL A 52 -13.49 12.59 11.05
N ALA A 53 -13.58 13.09 12.27
CA ALA A 53 -14.75 12.88 13.13
C ALA A 53 -16.04 13.40 12.49
N HIS A 54 -16.00 14.64 11.95
CA HIS A 54 -17.21 15.32 11.48
C HIS A 54 -17.70 14.78 10.12
N HIS A 55 -16.80 14.54 9.18
CA HIS A 55 -17.18 14.15 7.81
C HIS A 55 -17.30 12.65 7.60
N PHE A 56 -16.55 11.84 8.36
CA PHE A 56 -16.60 10.38 8.26
C PHE A 56 -17.35 9.72 9.41
N GLY A 57 -17.74 10.48 10.44
CA GLY A 57 -18.51 9.97 11.57
C GLY A 57 -17.73 9.04 12.50
N HIS A 58 -16.40 9.07 12.47
CA HIS A 58 -15.57 8.25 13.32
C HIS A 58 -15.49 8.80 14.74
N GLU A 59 -15.82 7.97 15.73
CA GLU A 59 -15.64 8.30 17.16
C GLU A 59 -14.18 8.11 17.60
N GLU A 60 -13.42 7.27 16.90
CA GLU A 60 -12.00 7.01 17.09
C GLU A 60 -11.27 7.02 15.73
N LEU A 61 -9.98 7.38 15.75
CA LEU A 61 -9.15 7.39 14.53
C LEU A 61 -8.89 5.96 14.08
N PRO A 62 -9.42 5.54 12.92
CA PRO A 62 -9.10 4.23 12.37
C PRO A 62 -7.71 4.25 11.75
N ILE A 63 -7.02 3.09 11.71
CA ILE A 63 -5.63 3.02 11.24
C ILE A 63 -5.48 3.40 9.78
N GLN A 64 -6.49 3.16 8.95
CA GLN A 64 -6.52 3.57 7.56
C GLN A 64 -6.55 5.09 7.35
N ASP A 65 -6.89 5.86 8.39
CA ASP A 65 -6.86 7.32 8.39
C ASP A 65 -5.66 7.89 9.18
N ALA A 66 -4.72 7.05 9.60
CA ALA A 66 -3.50 7.49 10.27
C ALA A 66 -2.67 8.47 9.44
N THR A 67 -2.78 8.39 8.11
CA THR A 67 -2.10 9.24 7.13
C THR A 67 -2.87 10.54 6.80
N TRP A 68 -3.81 10.95 7.64
CA TRP A 68 -4.57 12.19 7.48
C TRP A 68 -3.69 13.45 7.46
N GLU A 69 -2.57 13.43 8.15
CA GLU A 69 -1.66 14.57 8.22
C GLU A 69 -1.11 14.95 6.85
N THR A 70 -0.92 16.26 6.60
CA THR A 70 -0.32 16.76 5.35
C THR A 70 1.17 16.44 5.25
N ASP A 71 1.84 16.30 6.37
CA ASP A 71 3.24 15.91 6.48
C ASP A 71 3.35 14.39 6.54
N PHE A 72 4.07 13.81 5.57
CA PHE A 72 4.23 12.35 5.50
C PHE A 72 4.92 11.78 6.75
N ALA A 73 5.93 12.46 7.28
CA ALA A 73 6.66 11.94 8.44
C ALA A 73 5.75 11.90 9.67
N ALA A 74 4.88 12.90 9.86
CA ALA A 74 3.89 12.90 10.94
C ALA A 74 2.86 11.78 10.77
N GLY A 75 2.32 11.58 9.56
CA GLY A 75 1.39 10.50 9.25
C GLY A 75 2.02 9.11 9.43
N ALA A 76 3.24 8.92 8.94
CA ALA A 76 3.99 7.67 9.10
C ALA A 76 4.31 7.37 10.56
N ALA A 77 4.71 8.38 11.35
CA ALA A 77 4.94 8.22 12.78
C ALA A 77 3.66 7.77 13.50
N ARG A 78 2.51 8.37 13.15
CA ARG A 78 1.20 7.98 13.67
C ARG A 78 0.86 6.54 13.30
N LEU A 79 1.06 6.17 12.03
CA LEU A 79 0.83 4.80 11.57
C LEU A 79 1.71 3.79 12.34
N VAL A 80 3.00 4.10 12.55
CA VAL A 80 3.91 3.26 13.33
C VAL A 80 3.46 3.13 14.79
N GLU A 81 2.99 4.22 15.40
CA GLU A 81 2.42 4.20 16.76
C GLU A 81 1.24 3.23 16.84
N MET A 82 0.28 3.35 15.90
CA MET A 82 -0.90 2.49 15.86
C MET A 82 -0.54 1.04 15.51
N TYR A 83 0.40 0.85 14.58
CA TYR A 83 0.90 -0.48 14.17
C TYR A 83 1.49 -1.25 15.36
N ARG A 84 2.22 -0.60 16.24
CA ARG A 84 2.80 -1.25 17.45
C ARG A 84 1.75 -1.90 18.35
N ALA A 85 0.52 -1.39 18.31
CA ALA A 85 -0.59 -1.96 19.10
C ALA A 85 -1.20 -3.22 18.46
N THR A 86 -0.88 -3.53 17.19
CA THR A 86 -1.47 -4.68 16.50
C THR A 86 -0.95 -6.03 16.97
N GLY A 87 0.20 -6.06 17.62
CA GLY A 87 0.92 -7.31 17.95
C GLY A 87 1.61 -7.98 16.74
N TRP A 88 1.60 -7.35 15.56
CA TRP A 88 2.31 -7.82 14.37
C TRP A 88 3.82 -7.65 14.53
N PRO A 89 4.65 -8.29 13.64
CA PRO A 89 6.10 -8.18 13.69
C PRO A 89 6.59 -6.73 13.70
N ALA A 90 7.64 -6.43 14.48
CA ALA A 90 8.18 -5.08 14.55
C ALA A 90 8.71 -4.61 13.20
N ILE A 91 8.48 -3.33 12.89
CA ILE A 91 8.95 -2.68 11.66
C ILE A 91 10.02 -1.63 11.98
N ASN A 92 10.93 -1.42 11.02
CA ASN A 92 12.03 -0.46 11.13
C ASN A 92 11.76 0.84 10.37
N GLY A 93 10.78 0.85 9.47
CA GLY A 93 10.42 2.00 8.67
C GLY A 93 9.13 1.78 7.90
N VAL A 94 8.68 2.81 7.22
CA VAL A 94 7.50 2.81 6.36
C VAL A 94 7.89 3.35 4.99
N VAL A 95 7.48 2.64 3.95
CA VAL A 95 7.58 3.11 2.56
C VAL A 95 6.17 3.23 2.02
N ALA A 96 5.80 4.42 1.58
CA ALA A 96 4.55 4.65 0.88
C ALA A 96 4.80 4.81 -0.61
N VAL A 97 3.97 4.15 -1.42
CA VAL A 97 4.01 4.25 -2.88
C VAL A 97 2.60 4.49 -3.41
N THR A 98 2.49 5.32 -4.44
CA THR A 98 1.24 5.50 -5.17
C THR A 98 1.10 4.45 -6.28
N PRO A 99 -0.09 4.27 -6.86
CA PRO A 99 -0.26 3.43 -8.05
C PRO A 99 0.60 3.86 -9.25
N ALA A 100 1.02 5.13 -9.33
CA ALA A 100 1.93 5.61 -10.38
C ALA A 100 3.28 4.87 -10.35
N VAL A 101 3.83 4.62 -9.16
CA VAL A 101 5.06 3.83 -9.02
C VAL A 101 4.89 2.41 -9.56
N VAL A 102 3.73 1.80 -9.35
CA VAL A 102 3.44 0.45 -9.89
C VAL A 102 3.37 0.50 -11.41
N SER A 103 2.73 1.54 -11.99
CA SER A 103 2.70 1.79 -13.44
C SER A 103 4.11 1.92 -14.00
N ASP A 104 4.97 2.72 -13.38
CA ASP A 104 6.35 2.93 -13.82
C ASP A 104 7.17 1.63 -13.79
N ILE A 105 7.03 0.83 -12.73
CA ILE A 105 7.71 -0.47 -12.65
C ILE A 105 7.21 -1.41 -13.75
N LEU A 106 5.90 -1.43 -14.03
CA LEU A 106 5.35 -2.21 -15.14
C LEU A 106 5.86 -1.72 -16.49
N GLY A 107 6.06 -0.42 -16.66
CA GLY A 107 6.68 0.17 -17.86
C GLY A 107 8.10 -0.34 -18.09
N LEU A 108 8.88 -0.53 -17.03
CA LEU A 108 10.24 -1.06 -17.08
C LEU A 108 10.29 -2.59 -17.27
N THR A 109 9.42 -3.32 -16.55
CA THR A 109 9.49 -4.79 -16.47
C THR A 109 8.56 -5.50 -17.46
N GLY A 110 7.68 -4.74 -18.12
CA GLY A 110 6.64 -5.25 -18.99
C GLY A 110 5.40 -5.75 -18.24
N PRO A 111 4.35 -6.11 -18.98
CA PRO A 111 3.06 -6.51 -18.43
C PRO A 111 3.15 -7.78 -17.58
N VAL A 112 2.21 -7.92 -16.66
CA VAL A 112 1.99 -9.13 -15.87
C VAL A 112 0.62 -9.73 -16.21
N THR A 113 0.48 -11.04 -16.06
CA THR A 113 -0.83 -11.69 -16.08
C THR A 113 -1.11 -12.24 -14.69
N VAL A 114 -2.21 -11.84 -14.11
CA VAL A 114 -2.67 -12.29 -12.79
C VAL A 114 -4.06 -12.88 -12.91
N GLU A 115 -4.41 -13.80 -12.03
CA GLU A 115 -5.75 -14.38 -11.96
C GLU A 115 -6.61 -13.56 -11.00
N VAL A 116 -7.70 -13.00 -11.52
CA VAL A 116 -8.64 -12.20 -10.75
C VAL A 116 -10.02 -12.80 -10.92
N ASP A 117 -10.65 -13.21 -9.84
CA ASP A 117 -11.98 -13.85 -9.84
C ASP A 117 -12.05 -15.09 -10.76
N GLY A 118 -10.95 -15.86 -10.85
CA GLY A 118 -10.84 -17.03 -11.71
C GLY A 118 -10.58 -16.74 -13.19
N GLU A 119 -10.39 -15.46 -13.56
CA GLU A 119 -10.12 -15.04 -14.93
C GLU A 119 -8.72 -14.44 -15.08
N PRO A 120 -7.94 -14.84 -16.09
CA PRO A 120 -6.64 -14.25 -16.34
C PRO A 120 -6.79 -12.81 -16.84
N ARG A 121 -6.14 -11.87 -16.17
CA ARG A 121 -6.08 -10.46 -16.54
C ARG A 121 -4.66 -10.01 -16.82
N ARG A 122 -4.48 -9.38 -17.97
CA ARG A 122 -3.22 -8.75 -18.33
C ARG A 122 -3.22 -7.33 -17.78
N ILE A 123 -2.24 -7.06 -16.92
CA ILE A 123 -2.03 -5.76 -16.29
C ILE A 123 -0.73 -5.17 -16.83
N ASP A 124 -0.78 -3.94 -17.27
CA ASP A 124 0.37 -3.18 -17.77
C ASP A 124 0.37 -1.74 -17.24
N ALA A 125 1.36 -0.95 -17.65
CA ALA A 125 1.52 0.43 -17.21
C ALA A 125 0.30 1.31 -17.53
N ASP A 126 -0.38 1.04 -18.63
CA ASP A 126 -1.49 1.88 -19.11
C ASP A 126 -2.81 1.54 -18.38
N ASN A 127 -3.00 0.29 -17.96
CA ASN A 127 -4.30 -0.16 -17.42
C ASN A 127 -4.29 -0.46 -15.91
N VAL A 128 -3.15 -0.48 -15.24
CA VAL A 128 -3.09 -0.85 -13.81
C VAL A 128 -3.96 0.04 -12.93
N HIS A 129 -4.03 1.32 -13.23
CA HIS A 129 -4.86 2.26 -12.50
C HIS A 129 -6.36 1.92 -12.62
N ASP A 130 -6.81 1.69 -13.84
CA ASP A 130 -8.19 1.32 -14.14
C ASP A 130 -8.57 -0.03 -13.53
N GLU A 131 -7.64 -0.98 -13.47
CA GLU A 131 -7.86 -2.29 -12.84
C GLU A 131 -7.99 -2.17 -11.31
N ILE A 132 -7.19 -1.31 -10.68
CA ILE A 132 -7.32 -1.00 -9.24
C ILE A 132 -8.69 -0.36 -8.95
N GLU A 133 -9.08 0.64 -9.76
CA GLU A 133 -10.36 1.32 -9.59
C GLU A 133 -11.56 0.39 -9.88
N ARG A 134 -11.47 -0.44 -10.93
CA ARG A 134 -12.54 -1.38 -11.27
C ARG A 134 -12.84 -2.34 -10.13
N GLN A 135 -11.81 -2.88 -9.49
CA GLN A 135 -11.98 -3.79 -8.35
C GLN A 135 -12.75 -3.13 -7.21
N ARG A 136 -12.54 -1.83 -7.03
CA ARG A 136 -13.25 -1.04 -6.03
C ARG A 136 -14.75 -0.94 -6.30
N TYR A 137 -15.16 -0.81 -7.57
CA TYR A 137 -16.56 -0.65 -7.95
C TYR A 137 -17.32 -1.97 -8.07
N VAL A 138 -16.68 -3.03 -8.53
CA VAL A 138 -17.34 -4.34 -8.75
C VAL A 138 -17.84 -4.95 -7.43
N HIS A 139 -17.16 -4.70 -6.33
CA HIS A 139 -17.50 -5.27 -5.04
C HIS A 139 -18.38 -4.32 -4.18
N GLY A 140 -18.84 -3.20 -4.73
CA GLY A 140 -19.96 -2.39 -4.22
C GLY A 140 -19.88 -1.91 -2.77
N GLY A 141 -18.68 -1.85 -2.19
CA GLY A 141 -18.51 -1.48 -0.79
C GLY A 141 -18.86 -2.60 0.20
N ASP A 142 -19.01 -3.84 -0.25
CA ASP A 142 -19.12 -5.00 0.62
C ASP A 142 -17.74 -5.28 1.25
N GLU A 143 -17.56 -4.86 2.49
CA GLU A 143 -16.33 -5.04 3.27
C GLU A 143 -16.02 -6.52 3.54
N THR A 144 -16.98 -7.43 3.29
CA THR A 144 -16.84 -8.88 3.49
C THR A 144 -16.45 -9.62 2.19
N ALA A 145 -16.49 -8.96 1.03
CA ALA A 145 -16.07 -9.57 -0.22
C ALA A 145 -14.57 -9.82 -0.24
N PRO A 146 -14.10 -10.93 -0.87
CA PRO A 146 -12.67 -11.16 -1.09
C PRO A 146 -12.07 -9.92 -1.73
N SER A 147 -11.09 -9.32 -1.08
CA SER A 147 -10.76 -7.91 -1.20
C SER A 147 -10.50 -7.48 -2.65
N HIS A 148 -11.20 -6.41 -3.07
CA HIS A 148 -10.91 -5.57 -4.23
C HIS A 148 -9.43 -5.11 -4.32
N LYS A 149 -8.63 -5.38 -3.30
CA LYS A 149 -7.20 -5.08 -3.18
C LYS A 149 -6.31 -6.24 -3.62
N ALA A 150 -6.92 -7.39 -3.98
CA ALA A 150 -6.18 -8.57 -4.41
C ALA A 150 -5.33 -8.29 -5.67
N VAL A 151 -5.82 -7.47 -6.61
CA VAL A 151 -5.06 -7.14 -7.84
C VAL A 151 -3.72 -6.51 -7.51
N LEU A 152 -3.67 -5.50 -6.63
CA LEU A 152 -2.43 -4.82 -6.28
C LEU A 152 -1.45 -5.77 -5.57
N ALA A 153 -1.95 -6.64 -4.70
CA ALA A 153 -1.14 -7.66 -4.05
C ALA A 153 -0.63 -8.71 -5.04
N LEU A 154 -1.47 -9.16 -5.98
CA LEU A 154 -1.07 -10.10 -7.03
C LEU A 154 -0.01 -9.52 -7.97
N VAL A 155 -0.23 -8.30 -8.45
CA VAL A 155 0.75 -7.56 -9.27
C VAL A 155 2.05 -7.35 -8.48
N GLY A 156 1.95 -6.89 -7.23
CA GLY A 156 3.11 -6.67 -6.36
C GLY A 156 3.97 -7.92 -6.17
N ARG A 157 3.35 -9.09 -5.97
CA ARG A 157 4.07 -10.38 -5.88
C ARG A 157 4.89 -10.65 -7.14
N VAL A 158 4.26 -10.56 -8.32
CA VAL A 158 4.95 -10.81 -9.59
C VAL A 158 6.07 -9.78 -9.82
N LEU A 159 5.86 -8.52 -9.46
CA LEU A 159 6.88 -7.48 -9.58
C LEU A 159 8.07 -7.74 -8.64
N ILE A 160 7.82 -8.10 -7.39
CA ILE A 160 8.89 -8.45 -6.44
C ILE A 160 9.71 -9.63 -6.97
N GLU A 161 9.08 -10.68 -7.49
CA GLU A 161 9.78 -11.83 -8.08
C GLU A 161 10.65 -11.43 -9.29
N ARG A 162 10.11 -10.59 -10.19
CA ARG A 162 10.87 -10.07 -11.35
C ARG A 162 12.07 -9.22 -10.90
N LEU A 163 11.85 -8.34 -9.94
CA LEU A 163 12.91 -7.45 -9.44
C LEU A 163 13.98 -8.20 -8.67
N SER A 164 13.64 -9.29 -7.99
CA SER A 164 14.62 -10.12 -7.28
C SER A 164 15.62 -10.83 -8.22
N THR A 165 15.25 -10.99 -9.50
CA THR A 165 16.09 -11.60 -10.55
C THR A 165 16.56 -10.59 -11.60
N ALA A 166 16.38 -9.28 -11.33
CA ALA A 166 16.70 -8.20 -12.25
C ALA A 166 18.21 -8.14 -12.55
N ASP A 167 18.54 -7.89 -13.79
CA ASP A 167 19.91 -7.62 -14.19
C ASP A 167 20.36 -6.20 -13.79
N ARG A 168 21.64 -5.92 -13.98
CA ARG A 168 22.22 -4.61 -13.62
C ARG A 168 21.59 -3.45 -14.39
N ALA A 169 21.20 -3.64 -15.63
CA ALA A 169 20.62 -2.56 -16.45
C ALA A 169 19.24 -2.18 -15.91
N LEU A 170 18.38 -3.17 -15.69
CA LEU A 170 17.06 -2.97 -15.11
C LEU A 170 17.15 -2.33 -13.71
N LEU A 171 18.10 -2.75 -12.87
CA LEU A 171 18.31 -2.15 -11.54
C LEU A 171 18.69 -0.67 -11.63
N LEU A 172 19.54 -0.28 -12.59
CA LEU A 172 19.88 1.12 -12.79
C LEU A 172 18.70 1.97 -13.27
N ASP A 173 17.88 1.44 -14.15
CA ASP A 173 16.67 2.11 -14.61
C ASP A 173 15.64 2.20 -13.48
N LEU A 174 15.48 1.15 -12.68
CA LEU A 174 14.64 1.17 -11.49
C LEU A 174 15.09 2.26 -10.50
N ILE A 175 16.39 2.38 -10.22
CA ILE A 175 16.91 3.43 -9.32
C ILE A 175 16.57 4.83 -9.85
N ARG A 176 16.68 5.06 -11.16
CA ARG A 176 16.32 6.36 -11.76
C ARG A 176 14.84 6.65 -11.61
N THR A 177 14.00 5.64 -11.91
CA THR A 177 12.54 5.73 -11.78
C THR A 177 12.13 6.00 -10.33
N MET A 178 12.69 5.26 -9.37
CA MET A 178 12.40 5.49 -7.95
C MET A 178 12.86 6.86 -7.46
N ARG A 179 13.96 7.39 -8.00
CA ARG A 179 14.39 8.75 -7.70
C ARG A 179 13.38 9.78 -8.21
N THR A 180 12.90 9.64 -9.46
CA THR A 180 11.86 10.52 -10.02
C THR A 180 10.59 10.43 -9.17
N ALA A 181 10.14 9.23 -8.84
CA ALA A 181 8.96 9.02 -7.99
C ALA A 181 9.12 9.67 -6.60
N ALA A 182 10.34 9.66 -6.03
CA ALA A 182 10.62 10.34 -4.76
C ALA A 182 10.59 11.87 -4.91
N ASP A 183 11.13 12.42 -6.00
CA ASP A 183 11.09 13.86 -6.29
C ASP A 183 9.64 14.34 -6.52
N GLU A 184 8.77 13.50 -7.10
CA GLU A 184 7.35 13.73 -7.33
C GLU A 184 6.46 13.40 -6.12
N ARG A 185 7.02 12.82 -5.07
CA ARG A 185 6.34 12.34 -3.84
C ARG A 185 5.41 11.14 -4.05
N ASP A 186 5.54 10.44 -5.15
CA ASP A 186 4.88 9.18 -5.39
C ASP A 186 5.51 8.00 -4.63
N LEU A 187 6.75 8.19 -4.18
CA LEU A 187 7.46 7.33 -3.25
C LEU A 187 7.95 8.15 -2.07
N GLN A 188 7.62 7.75 -0.85
CA GLN A 188 8.04 8.41 0.38
C GLN A 188 8.53 7.37 1.40
N VAL A 189 9.56 7.72 2.19
CA VAL A 189 10.23 6.82 3.15
C VAL A 189 10.32 7.51 4.51
N TYR A 190 10.00 6.75 5.56
CA TYR A 190 10.09 7.17 6.96
C TYR A 190 10.86 6.11 7.78
#